data_a14ba9848f8d0d739f892f5b9ad26958
#
_entry.id   a14ba9848f8d0d739f892f5b9ad26958
#
_cell.length_a   1.000
_cell.length_b   1.000
_cell.length_c   1.000
_cell.angle_alpha   90.00
_cell.angle_beta   90.00
_cell.angle_gamma   90.00
#
_symmetry.space_group_name_H-M   'P 1'
#
loop_
_entity.id
_entity.type
_entity.pdbx_description
1 polymer ?
#
loop_
_entity_poly.entity_id
_entity_poly.type
_entity_poly.pdbx_seq_one_letter_code
_entity_poly.pdbx_strand_id
1 'polypeptide(L)'
;MSPKEKEVTAPADICFHKLLHREDKEDMSFKLVNELPSPAEILEQFPLPEKLAVLKAERDEEIKKVITGQSNKFLVIIGPCSADNEDAVCDYVSRLAKVNEKVKDKLILI
;
A
#
# COMPACT_ATOMS: atom_id res chain seq x y z
N MET A 1 -10.71 -29.15 -41.18
CA MET A 1 -9.92 -29.71 -40.06
C MET A 1 -9.12 -28.57 -39.46
N SER A 2 -9.66 -27.93 -38.37
CA SER A 2 -8.98 -26.84 -37.67
C SER A 2 -8.08 -27.42 -36.57
N PRO A 3 -6.85 -26.92 -36.40
CA PRO A 3 -6.02 -27.31 -35.28
C PRO A 3 -6.53 -26.67 -33.99
N LYS A 4 -6.72 -27.50 -32.95
CA LYS A 4 -7.05 -27.09 -31.59
C LYS A 4 -5.85 -26.34 -31.01
N GLU A 5 -6.04 -25.05 -30.67
CA GLU A 5 -5.14 -24.31 -29.82
C GLU A 5 -5.10 -24.97 -28.43
N LYS A 6 -3.92 -25.41 -28.03
CA LYS A 6 -3.65 -25.86 -26.69
C LYS A 6 -3.40 -24.60 -25.84
N GLU A 7 -4.33 -24.30 -25.00
CA GLU A 7 -4.15 -23.31 -23.91
C GLU A 7 -3.00 -23.79 -23.00
N VAL A 8 -1.90 -23.07 -23.05
CA VAL A 8 -0.75 -23.29 -22.17
C VAL A 8 -1.02 -22.47 -20.90
N THR A 9 -1.59 -23.13 -19.90
CA THR A 9 -1.70 -22.54 -18.55
C THR A 9 -0.31 -22.30 -17.94
N ALA A 10 -0.05 -21.08 -17.53
CA ALA A 10 1.23 -20.68 -16.94
C ALA A 10 1.49 -21.41 -15.60
N PRO A 11 2.75 -21.80 -15.32
CA PRO A 11 3.08 -22.59 -14.11
C PRO A 11 2.82 -21.89 -12.78
N ALA A 12 2.58 -20.58 -12.78
CA ALA A 12 2.23 -19.80 -11.58
C ALA A 12 0.84 -20.15 -11.02
N ASP A 13 -0.14 -20.43 -11.89
CA ASP A 13 -1.51 -20.72 -11.50
C ASP A 13 -1.64 -22.07 -10.76
N ILE A 14 -0.78 -23.01 -11.11
CA ILE A 14 -0.78 -24.36 -10.50
C ILE A 14 -0.25 -24.32 -9.05
N CYS A 15 0.67 -23.40 -8.76
CA CYS A 15 1.25 -23.29 -7.41
C CYS A 15 0.29 -22.64 -6.42
N PHE A 16 -0.47 -21.63 -6.86
CA PHE A 16 -1.41 -20.92 -6.03
C PHE A 16 -2.67 -21.75 -5.71
N HIS A 17 -3.18 -22.49 -6.70
CA HIS A 17 -4.35 -23.34 -6.51
C HIS A 17 -4.07 -24.57 -5.62
N LYS A 18 -2.84 -25.07 -5.61
CA LYS A 18 -2.43 -26.17 -4.73
C LYS A 18 -2.24 -25.76 -3.27
N LEU A 19 -1.99 -24.47 -3.00
CA LEU A 19 -1.91 -23.93 -1.64
C LEU A 19 -3.30 -23.73 -1.00
N LEU A 20 -4.32 -23.46 -1.81
CA LEU A 20 -5.70 -23.22 -1.33
C LEU A 20 -6.50 -24.50 -1.06
N HIS A 21 -6.08 -25.67 -1.60
CA HIS A 21 -6.76 -26.96 -1.41
C HIS A 21 -5.93 -27.99 -0.65
N ARG A 22 -5.22 -27.54 0.37
CA ARG A 22 -4.60 -28.44 1.31
C ARG A 22 -5.65 -28.84 2.36
N GLU A 23 -6.41 -29.89 2.06
CA GLU A 23 -7.31 -30.53 2.99
C GLU A 23 -6.56 -30.96 4.25
N ASP A 24 -7.01 -30.46 5.36
CA ASP A 24 -6.90 -30.90 6.74
C ASP A 24 -5.84 -31.94 7.09
N LYS A 25 -4.73 -31.46 7.62
CA LYS A 25 -3.97 -32.17 8.65
C LYS A 25 -3.95 -31.29 9.89
N GLU A 26 -4.52 -31.82 10.96
CA GLU A 26 -4.71 -31.24 12.30
C GLU A 26 -3.43 -30.87 13.04
N ASP A 27 -2.35 -30.52 12.35
CA ASP A 27 -1.08 -30.14 12.97
C ASP A 27 -0.44 -28.92 12.27
N MET A 28 -1.23 -27.86 12.11
CA MET A 28 -0.71 -26.57 11.67
C MET A 28 -0.58 -25.66 12.89
N SER A 29 0.66 -25.26 13.18
CA SER A 29 1.00 -24.29 14.24
C SER A 29 0.39 -22.91 14.02
N PHE A 30 -0.30 -22.68 12.90
CA PHE A 30 -0.98 -21.44 12.53
C PHE A 30 -2.47 -21.66 12.39
N LYS A 31 -3.27 -20.84 13.08
CA LYS A 31 -4.71 -20.76 12.91
C LYS A 31 -5.05 -19.51 12.10
N LEU A 32 -5.80 -19.67 11.01
CA LEU A 32 -6.40 -18.53 10.31
C LEU A 32 -7.41 -17.86 11.26
N VAL A 33 -7.15 -16.61 11.61
CA VAL A 33 -7.99 -15.84 12.54
C VAL A 33 -9.00 -15.01 11.78
N ASN A 34 -8.57 -14.39 10.68
CA ASN A 34 -9.41 -13.54 9.85
C ASN A 34 -8.84 -13.46 8.42
N GLU A 35 -9.72 -13.24 7.45
CA GLU A 35 -9.34 -12.95 6.08
C GLU A 35 -9.18 -11.43 5.92
N LEU A 36 -8.07 -11.00 5.32
CA LEU A 36 -7.84 -9.58 5.08
C LEU A 36 -8.56 -9.16 3.79
N PRO A 37 -9.16 -7.96 3.78
CA PRO A 37 -9.78 -7.44 2.57
C PRO A 37 -8.75 -7.24 1.47
N SER A 38 -9.15 -7.44 0.23
CA SER A 38 -8.30 -7.16 -0.93
C SER A 38 -8.04 -5.66 -1.10
N PRO A 39 -6.96 -5.25 -1.77
CA PRO A 39 -6.71 -3.84 -2.07
C PRO A 39 -7.87 -3.17 -2.84
N ALA A 40 -8.57 -3.89 -3.71
CA ALA A 40 -9.71 -3.39 -4.45
C ALA A 40 -10.89 -3.05 -3.53
N GLU A 41 -11.21 -3.94 -2.58
CA GLU A 41 -12.26 -3.71 -1.59
C GLU A 41 -11.96 -2.51 -0.69
N ILE A 42 -10.68 -2.31 -0.30
CA ILE A 42 -10.27 -1.14 0.47
C ILE A 42 -10.42 0.15 -0.33
N LEU A 43 -10.07 0.15 -1.61
CA LEU A 43 -10.24 1.31 -2.49
C LEU A 43 -11.71 1.66 -2.74
N GLU A 44 -12.59 0.65 -2.77
CA GLU A 44 -14.05 0.85 -2.86
C GLU A 44 -14.62 1.46 -1.57
N GLN A 45 -14.18 0.97 -0.41
CA GLN A 45 -14.63 1.46 0.90
C GLN A 45 -14.13 2.88 1.20
N PHE A 46 -12.90 3.19 0.76
CA PHE A 46 -12.24 4.47 1.01
C PHE A 46 -11.79 5.13 -0.29
N PRO A 47 -12.72 5.58 -1.13
CA PRO A 47 -12.38 6.26 -2.37
C PRO A 47 -11.63 7.57 -2.08
N LEU A 48 -10.64 7.89 -2.91
CA LEU A 48 -9.86 9.13 -2.76
C LEU A 48 -10.74 10.34 -3.11
N PRO A 49 -11.03 11.23 -2.14
CA PRO A 49 -11.78 12.45 -2.41
C PRO A 49 -11.05 13.35 -3.42
N GLU A 50 -11.79 14.04 -4.29
CA GLU A 50 -11.22 14.89 -5.34
C GLU A 50 -10.23 15.93 -4.81
N LYS A 51 -10.54 16.55 -3.66
CA LYS A 51 -9.63 17.51 -2.99
C LYS A 51 -8.30 16.89 -2.60
N LEU A 52 -8.32 15.64 -2.15
CA LEU A 52 -7.08 14.92 -1.79
C LEU A 52 -6.34 14.43 -3.03
N ALA A 53 -7.04 14.13 -4.13
CA ALA A 53 -6.42 13.78 -5.39
C ALA A 53 -5.57 14.94 -5.95
N VAL A 54 -6.09 16.16 -5.89
CA VAL A 54 -5.33 17.37 -6.28
C VAL A 54 -4.10 17.54 -5.38
N LEU A 55 -4.28 17.50 -4.07
CA LEU A 55 -3.17 17.62 -3.11
C LEU A 55 -2.10 16.52 -3.35
N LYS A 56 -2.54 15.29 -3.62
CA LYS A 56 -1.62 14.20 -3.95
C LYS A 56 -0.82 14.50 -5.20
N ALA A 57 -1.44 14.97 -6.26
CA ALA A 57 -0.76 15.30 -7.50
C ALA A 57 0.30 16.41 -7.31
N GLU A 58 -0.02 17.46 -6.53
CA GLU A 58 0.93 18.51 -6.16
C GLU A 58 2.14 17.94 -5.38
N ARG A 59 1.88 17.05 -4.41
CA ARG A 59 2.92 16.38 -3.62
C ARG A 59 3.81 15.48 -4.47
N ASP A 60 3.23 14.72 -5.38
CA ASP A 60 3.97 13.86 -6.31
C ASP A 60 4.95 14.68 -7.16
N GLU A 61 4.55 15.87 -7.64
CA GLU A 61 5.43 16.78 -8.39
C GLU A 61 6.51 17.41 -7.50
N GLU A 62 6.22 17.73 -6.24
CA GLU A 62 7.25 18.20 -5.30
C GLU A 62 8.31 17.12 -5.04
N ILE A 63 7.89 15.89 -4.80
CA ILE A 63 8.79 14.74 -4.60
C ILE A 63 9.66 14.51 -5.82
N LYS A 64 9.08 14.58 -7.01
CA LYS A 64 9.79 14.45 -8.28
C LYS A 64 10.87 15.50 -8.44
N LYS A 65 10.58 16.75 -8.10
CA LYS A 65 11.56 17.85 -8.13
C LYS A 65 12.74 17.60 -7.18
N VAL A 66 12.50 17.01 -6.00
CA VAL A 66 13.60 16.67 -5.08
C VAL A 66 14.46 15.55 -5.67
N ILE A 67 13.85 14.48 -6.18
CA ILE A 67 14.58 13.33 -6.75
C ILE A 67 15.38 13.73 -7.99
N THR A 68 14.87 14.67 -8.79
CA THR A 68 15.55 15.18 -9.99
C THR A 68 16.53 16.33 -9.73
N GLY A 69 16.74 16.72 -8.46
CA GLY A 69 17.66 17.79 -8.09
C GLY A 69 17.18 19.21 -8.42
N GLN A 70 15.89 19.37 -8.71
CA GLN A 70 15.26 20.66 -9.01
C GLN A 70 14.77 21.40 -7.75
N SER A 71 14.89 20.79 -6.59
CA SER A 71 14.51 21.36 -5.30
C SER A 71 15.62 21.13 -4.28
N ASN A 72 15.83 22.13 -3.42
CA ASN A 72 16.78 22.05 -2.30
C ASN A 72 16.15 21.45 -1.01
N LYS A 73 14.91 20.95 -1.07
CA LYS A 73 14.28 20.29 0.06
C LYS A 73 14.82 18.87 0.22
N PHE A 74 14.78 18.36 1.45
CA PHE A 74 15.07 16.96 1.74
C PHE A 74 13.77 16.15 1.80
N LEU A 75 13.82 14.96 1.23
CA LEU A 75 12.75 13.98 1.34
C LEU A 75 12.98 13.11 2.57
N VAL A 76 11.99 13.02 3.45
CA VAL A 76 12.03 12.24 4.67
C VAL A 76 10.88 11.24 4.65
N ILE A 77 11.21 9.95 4.59
CA ILE A 77 10.26 8.85 4.69
C ILE A 77 10.18 8.44 6.14
N ILE A 78 9.02 8.64 6.76
CA ILE A 78 8.84 8.40 8.20
C ILE A 78 7.43 7.89 8.49
N GLY A 79 7.35 6.84 9.30
CA GLY A 79 6.08 6.25 9.70
C GLY A 79 6.20 5.42 10.98
N PRO A 80 5.08 4.94 11.52
CA PRO A 80 5.09 4.01 12.63
C PRO A 80 5.69 2.67 12.19
N CYS A 81 6.25 1.93 13.16
CA CYS A 81 6.87 0.64 12.92
C CYS A 81 5.87 -0.43 12.46
N SER A 82 4.62 -0.33 12.92
CA SER A 82 3.51 -1.19 12.52
C SER A 82 2.20 -0.38 12.48
N ALA A 83 1.19 -0.92 11.78
CA ALA A 83 -0.14 -0.33 11.66
C ALA A 83 -1.22 -1.28 12.20
N ASP A 84 -0.91 -1.99 13.28
CA ASP A 84 -1.78 -2.94 13.95
C ASP A 84 -2.85 -2.28 14.84
N ASN A 85 -2.67 -1.01 15.17
CA ASN A 85 -3.62 -0.22 15.94
C ASN A 85 -3.96 1.08 15.21
N GLU A 86 -5.19 1.19 14.71
CA GLU A 86 -5.67 2.31 13.92
C GLU A 86 -5.62 3.64 14.67
N ASP A 87 -6.03 3.68 15.94
CA ASP A 87 -6.02 4.89 16.77
C ASP A 87 -4.60 5.42 16.98
N ALA A 88 -3.65 4.53 17.22
CA ALA A 88 -2.24 4.89 17.38
C ALA A 88 -1.66 5.47 16.09
N VAL A 89 -1.99 4.90 14.93
CA VAL A 89 -1.56 5.41 13.61
C VAL A 89 -2.17 6.77 13.35
N CYS A 90 -3.45 6.97 13.61
CA CYS A 90 -4.14 8.25 13.43
C CYS A 90 -3.57 9.34 14.33
N ASP A 91 -3.26 9.04 15.60
CA ASP A 91 -2.61 9.98 16.51
C ASP A 91 -1.20 10.35 16.02
N TYR A 92 -0.41 9.35 15.59
CA TYR A 92 0.92 9.59 15.03
C TYR A 92 0.87 10.52 13.82
N VAL A 93 0.01 10.23 12.84
CA VAL A 93 -0.15 11.04 11.61
C VAL A 93 -0.62 12.46 11.95
N SER A 94 -1.52 12.60 12.90
CA SER A 94 -2.01 13.91 13.37
C SER A 94 -0.90 14.77 13.99
N ARG A 95 0.00 14.15 14.76
CA ARG A 95 1.19 14.83 15.31
C ARG A 95 2.19 15.18 14.21
N LEU A 96 2.42 14.25 13.28
CA LEU A 96 3.31 14.46 12.15
C LEU A 96 2.84 15.62 11.26
N ALA A 97 1.55 15.74 11.02
CA ALA A 97 0.97 16.86 10.28
C ALA A 97 1.30 18.22 10.92
N LYS A 98 1.25 18.32 12.25
CA LYS A 98 1.64 19.54 13.00
C LYS A 98 3.14 19.85 12.88
N VAL A 99 3.99 18.82 12.83
CA VAL A 99 5.43 18.99 12.60
C VAL A 99 5.69 19.43 11.16
N ASN A 100 4.98 18.84 10.20
CA ASN A 100 5.11 19.17 8.78
C ASN A 100 4.89 20.68 8.54
N GLU A 101 3.92 21.30 9.19
CA GLU A 101 3.69 22.76 9.07
C GLU A 101 4.91 23.61 9.46
N LYS A 102 5.75 23.12 10.35
CA LYS A 102 6.95 23.84 10.84
C LYS A 102 8.19 23.62 9.95
N VAL A 103 8.21 22.54 9.19
CA VAL A 103 9.41 22.12 8.44
C VAL A 103 9.20 22.05 6.92
N LYS A 104 7.98 22.30 6.43
CA LYS A 104 7.60 22.18 5.02
C LYS A 104 8.38 23.05 4.04
N ASP A 105 9.08 24.08 4.56
CA ASP A 105 9.97 24.93 3.79
C ASP A 105 11.27 24.23 3.39
N LYS A 106 11.71 23.23 4.16
CA LYS A 106 12.98 22.51 3.99
C LYS A 106 12.81 21.01 3.80
N LEU A 107 11.76 20.44 4.34
CA LEU A 107 11.52 18.99 4.31
C LEU A 107 10.21 18.65 3.60
N ILE A 108 10.20 17.52 2.91
CA ILE A 108 8.99 16.85 2.45
C ILE A 108 8.87 15.56 3.25
N LEU A 109 7.83 15.45 4.09
CA LEU A 109 7.56 14.26 4.88
C LEU A 109 6.60 13.34 4.12
N ILE A 110 6.94 12.06 3.97
CA ILE A 110 6.09 11.00 3.37
C ILE A 110 6.18 9.72 4.18
#